data_c7b7c933674018ce5d97d393f8f145c2
#
_entry.id   c7b7c933674018ce5d97d393f8f145c2
#
_cell.length_a   1.000
_cell.length_b   1.000
_cell.length_c   1.000
_cell.angle_alpha   90.00
_cell.angle_beta   90.00
_cell.angle_gamma   90.00
#
_symmetry.space_group_name_H-M   'P 1'
#
loop_
_entity.id
_entity.type
_entity.pdbx_description
1 polymer ?
#
loop_
_entity_poly.entity_id
_entity_poly.type
_entity_poly.pdbx_seq_one_letter_code
_entity_poly.pdbx_strand_id
1 'polypeptide(L)'
;VRSSAASDVYKRQTEDKTLANDIFIPKDKLKGGKTGDKAIVRITEWPEEAKNPLGEVVDILGTAGDNNAEMNAILAEFDLPYKYPANVEKAAEKISDAIPEEEIAKREDFRGVTTFTIDPKDAKDFDDALSARKLDNGNWEVGVHIADVTYYVKPESLIDREAFSRATSVYLVDRTIPMLPERCLLYTSPS
;
A
#
# COMPACT_ATOMS: atom_id res chain seq x y z
N VAL A 1 -12.61 -10.64 12.90
CA VAL A 1 -12.95 -11.51 14.04
C VAL A 1 -13.17 -10.69 15.32
N ARG A 2 -14.32 -10.78 15.97
CA ARG A 2 -14.63 -10.10 17.25
C ARG A 2 -14.35 -11.00 18.44
N SER A 3 -13.96 -10.42 19.59
CA SER A 3 -13.55 -11.15 20.80
C SER A 3 -14.60 -11.17 21.90
N SER A 4 -14.79 -12.33 22.56
CA SER A 4 -15.33 -12.41 23.92
C SER A 4 -14.33 -13.14 24.83
N ALA A 5 -14.07 -12.60 26.03
CA ALA A 5 -13.09 -13.15 26.96
C ALA A 5 -13.78 -14.08 27.98
N ALA A 6 -13.34 -15.32 28.06
CA ALA A 6 -13.38 -16.13 29.28
C ALA A 6 -12.39 -17.31 29.14
N SER A 7 -11.47 -17.44 30.10
CA SER A 7 -10.41 -18.42 30.22
C SER A 7 -9.14 -18.18 29.35
N ASP A 8 -8.08 -18.96 29.57
CA ASP A 8 -6.75 -18.88 28.92
C ASP A 8 -6.77 -19.12 27.42
N VAL A 9 -7.94 -19.26 26.81
CA VAL A 9 -8.18 -19.44 25.38
C VAL A 9 -9.21 -18.42 24.94
N TYR A 10 -8.84 -17.60 23.96
CA TYR A 10 -9.73 -16.56 23.42
C TYR A 10 -10.53 -17.13 22.25
N LYS A 11 -11.87 -17.05 22.35
CA LYS A 11 -12.77 -17.32 21.22
C LYS A 11 -12.80 -16.13 20.30
N ARG A 12 -12.62 -16.36 19.01
CA ARG A 12 -12.72 -15.33 17.96
C ARG A 12 -13.87 -15.67 17.04
N GLN A 13 -14.85 -14.76 16.94
CA GLN A 13 -15.93 -14.87 15.98
C GLN A 13 -15.40 -14.48 14.60
N THR A 14 -15.71 -15.28 13.59
CA THR A 14 -15.37 -14.98 12.19
C THR A 14 -16.34 -13.96 11.62
N GLU A 15 -15.85 -13.02 10.81
CA GLU A 15 -16.70 -12.15 9.98
C GLU A 15 -17.12 -12.89 8.70
N ASP A 16 -16.35 -13.89 8.30
CA ASP A 16 -16.70 -14.78 7.20
C ASP A 16 -17.90 -15.66 7.61
N LYS A 17 -19.03 -15.43 6.97
CA LYS A 17 -20.28 -16.13 7.21
C LYS A 17 -20.23 -17.61 6.81
N THR A 18 -19.22 -18.04 6.06
CA THR A 18 -19.01 -19.43 5.68
C THR A 18 -18.46 -20.28 6.83
N LEU A 19 -17.80 -19.64 7.80
CA LEU A 19 -17.27 -20.27 8.99
C LEU A 19 -18.22 -20.04 10.19
N ALA A 20 -19.08 -21.00 10.44
CA ALA A 20 -20.07 -20.93 11.53
C ALA A 20 -19.47 -21.11 12.94
N ASN A 21 -18.18 -21.46 13.03
CA ASN A 21 -17.52 -21.82 14.28
C ASN A 21 -16.50 -20.76 14.71
N ASP A 22 -16.42 -20.54 16.02
CA ASP A 22 -15.38 -19.70 16.62
C ASP A 22 -14.00 -20.34 16.43
N ILE A 23 -12.96 -19.52 16.28
CA ILE A 23 -11.57 -19.98 16.25
C ILE A 23 -10.97 -19.83 17.65
N PHE A 24 -10.41 -20.91 18.18
CA PHE A 24 -9.66 -20.87 19.45
C PHE A 24 -8.22 -20.42 19.23
N ILE A 25 -7.80 -19.38 19.95
CA ILE A 25 -6.44 -18.86 19.87
C ILE A 25 -5.78 -18.93 21.24
N PRO A 26 -4.70 -19.70 21.40
CA PRO A 26 -3.90 -19.73 22.62
C PRO A 26 -3.36 -18.33 22.96
N LYS A 27 -3.19 -18.03 24.26
CA LYS A 27 -2.77 -16.71 24.73
C LYS A 27 -1.41 -16.27 24.19
N ASP A 28 -0.49 -17.18 24.05
CA ASP A 28 0.85 -16.95 23.47
C ASP A 28 0.84 -16.68 21.97
N LYS A 29 -0.27 -17.01 21.28
CA LYS A 29 -0.47 -16.81 19.85
C LYS A 29 -1.33 -15.58 19.51
N LEU A 30 -1.67 -14.75 20.49
CA LEU A 30 -2.49 -13.54 20.31
C LEU A 30 -1.75 -12.35 19.71
N LYS A 31 -0.42 -12.36 19.69
CA LYS A 31 0.42 -11.21 19.26
C LYS A 31 0.05 -9.87 19.92
N GLY A 32 -0.41 -9.90 21.16
CA GLY A 32 -0.81 -8.70 21.91
C GLY A 32 -2.22 -8.19 21.61
N GLY A 33 -2.99 -8.89 20.78
CA GLY A 33 -4.38 -8.55 20.46
C GLY A 33 -5.28 -8.53 21.70
N LYS A 34 -6.17 -7.55 21.74
CA LYS A 34 -7.10 -7.31 22.85
C LYS A 34 -8.54 -7.62 22.44
N THR A 35 -9.41 -7.70 23.44
CA THR A 35 -10.86 -7.78 23.20
C THR A 35 -11.32 -6.54 22.45
N GLY A 36 -12.06 -6.75 21.37
CA GLY A 36 -12.55 -5.68 20.51
C GLY A 36 -11.65 -5.37 19.31
N ASP A 37 -10.44 -5.96 19.22
CA ASP A 37 -9.60 -5.78 18.04
C ASP A 37 -10.08 -6.66 16.88
N LYS A 38 -9.95 -6.14 15.67
CA LYS A 38 -9.97 -6.89 14.41
C LYS A 38 -8.59 -7.47 14.14
N ALA A 39 -8.54 -8.71 13.71
CA ALA A 39 -7.29 -9.40 13.43
C ALA A 39 -7.42 -10.38 12.27
N ILE A 40 -6.34 -10.60 11.57
CA ILE A 40 -6.18 -11.70 10.61
C ILE A 40 -5.73 -12.91 11.42
N VAL A 41 -6.43 -14.03 11.25
CA VAL A 41 -6.17 -15.28 11.96
C VAL A 41 -5.91 -16.38 10.95
N ARG A 42 -4.85 -17.14 11.16
CA ARG A 42 -4.57 -18.37 10.42
C ARG A 42 -5.06 -19.56 11.23
N ILE A 43 -5.87 -20.41 10.61
CA ILE A 43 -6.20 -21.72 11.17
C ILE A 43 -4.96 -22.59 11.08
N THR A 44 -4.50 -23.11 12.22
CA THR A 44 -3.30 -23.95 12.30
C THR A 44 -3.65 -25.44 12.39
N GLU A 45 -4.81 -25.75 12.97
CA GLU A 45 -5.26 -27.13 13.16
C GLU A 45 -6.78 -27.17 13.26
N TRP A 46 -7.39 -28.20 12.68
CA TRP A 46 -8.81 -28.50 12.85
C TRP A 46 -8.99 -30.00 13.05
N PRO A 47 -8.93 -30.48 14.31
CA PRO A 47 -9.15 -31.90 14.60
C PRO A 47 -10.56 -32.36 14.17
N GLU A 48 -10.68 -33.53 13.59
CA GLU A 48 -11.97 -34.05 13.06
C GLU A 48 -13.09 -34.08 14.09
N GLU A 49 -12.75 -34.36 15.37
CA GLU A 49 -13.71 -34.42 16.49
C GLU A 49 -13.91 -33.03 17.14
N ALA A 50 -13.14 -31.99 16.77
CA ALA A 50 -13.24 -30.69 17.40
C ALA A 50 -14.30 -29.84 16.71
N LYS A 51 -15.22 -29.27 17.51
CA LYS A 51 -16.22 -28.34 17.02
C LYS A 51 -15.58 -27.08 16.46
N ASN A 52 -14.48 -26.59 17.04
CA ASN A 52 -13.86 -25.34 16.74
C ASN A 52 -12.37 -25.55 16.35
N PRO A 53 -11.86 -24.88 15.31
CA PRO A 53 -10.47 -24.95 14.94
C PRO A 53 -9.56 -24.19 15.90
N LEU A 54 -8.28 -24.56 15.91
CA LEU A 54 -7.20 -23.81 16.54
C LEU A 54 -6.58 -22.84 15.53
N GLY A 55 -6.18 -21.67 15.99
CA GLY A 55 -5.55 -20.66 15.15
C GLY A 55 -4.50 -19.83 15.85
N GLU A 56 -3.86 -18.99 15.09
CA GLU A 56 -2.92 -17.97 15.55
C GLU A 56 -3.24 -16.61 14.90
N VAL A 57 -3.03 -15.53 15.63
CA VAL A 57 -3.11 -14.19 15.07
C VAL A 57 -1.93 -13.97 14.14
N VAL A 58 -2.22 -13.67 12.88
CA VAL A 58 -1.21 -13.28 11.88
C VAL A 58 -0.91 -11.79 12.00
N ASP A 59 -1.97 -10.98 12.09
CA ASP A 59 -1.85 -9.52 12.19
C ASP A 59 -3.03 -8.93 12.95
N ILE A 60 -2.80 -7.78 13.62
CA ILE A 60 -3.84 -7.00 14.30
C ILE A 60 -4.11 -5.77 13.46
N LEU A 61 -5.33 -5.61 13.01
CA LEU A 61 -5.75 -4.54 12.12
C LEU A 61 -6.15 -3.26 12.85
N GLY A 62 -6.49 -3.37 14.13
CA GLY A 62 -6.92 -2.27 14.99
C GLY A 62 -8.23 -2.57 15.71
N THR A 63 -8.76 -1.59 16.41
CA THR A 63 -10.02 -1.72 17.16
C THR A 63 -11.21 -1.73 16.20
N ALA A 64 -12.15 -2.66 16.42
CA ALA A 64 -13.37 -2.75 15.62
C ALA A 64 -14.18 -1.43 15.67
N GLY A 65 -14.61 -0.94 14.51
CA GLY A 65 -15.28 0.33 14.34
C GLY A 65 -14.34 1.51 14.06
N ASP A 66 -13.03 1.32 14.19
CA ASP A 66 -12.05 2.28 13.68
C ASP A 66 -11.99 2.19 12.16
N ASN A 67 -12.02 3.36 11.47
CA ASN A 67 -12.06 3.39 10.02
C ASN A 67 -10.86 2.67 9.37
N ASN A 68 -9.65 2.85 9.93
CA ASN A 68 -8.46 2.17 9.40
C ASN A 68 -8.54 0.66 9.59
N ALA A 69 -9.02 0.21 10.75
CA ALA A 69 -9.19 -1.23 11.02
C ALA A 69 -10.22 -1.87 10.08
N GLU A 70 -11.34 -1.18 9.84
CA GLU A 70 -12.38 -1.66 8.92
C GLU A 70 -11.86 -1.71 7.46
N MET A 71 -11.18 -0.67 6.99
CA MET A 71 -10.61 -0.65 5.64
C MET A 71 -9.52 -1.70 5.45
N ASN A 72 -8.63 -1.88 6.43
CA ASN A 72 -7.63 -2.93 6.39
C ASN A 72 -8.24 -4.34 6.40
N ALA A 73 -9.38 -4.51 7.09
CA ALA A 73 -10.11 -5.78 7.08
C ALA A 73 -10.71 -6.08 5.69
N ILE A 74 -11.28 -5.07 5.03
CA ILE A 74 -11.79 -5.20 3.66
C ILE A 74 -10.65 -5.56 2.71
N LEU A 75 -9.53 -4.84 2.77
CA LEU A 75 -8.37 -5.13 1.93
C LEU A 75 -7.87 -6.57 2.13
N ALA A 76 -7.78 -7.01 3.39
CA ALA A 76 -7.37 -8.37 3.71
C ALA A 76 -8.37 -9.45 3.25
N GLU A 77 -9.68 -9.16 3.25
CA GLU A 77 -10.73 -10.06 2.75
C GLU A 77 -10.57 -10.33 1.24
N PHE A 78 -10.10 -9.33 0.49
CA PHE A 78 -9.86 -9.44 -0.95
C PHE A 78 -8.41 -9.76 -1.31
N ASP A 79 -7.59 -10.23 -0.35
CA ASP A 79 -6.16 -10.50 -0.53
C ASP A 79 -5.36 -9.30 -1.06
N LEU A 80 -5.84 -8.08 -0.79
CA LEU A 80 -5.17 -6.86 -1.19
C LEU A 80 -4.16 -6.43 -0.12
N PRO A 81 -2.96 -5.98 -0.52
CA PRO A 81 -1.94 -5.55 0.42
C PRO A 81 -2.34 -4.21 1.07
N TYR A 82 -2.46 -4.17 2.39
CA TYR A 82 -2.82 -2.97 3.17
C TYR A 82 -1.62 -2.29 3.84
N LYS A 83 -0.44 -2.90 3.78
CA LYS A 83 0.83 -2.34 4.27
C LYS A 83 2.00 -2.87 3.45
N TYR A 84 3.12 -2.14 3.49
CA TYR A 84 4.38 -2.64 2.91
C TYR A 84 5.13 -3.52 3.91
N PRO A 85 5.92 -4.49 3.42
CA PRO A 85 6.93 -5.16 4.25
C PRO A 85 7.95 -4.14 4.79
N ALA A 86 8.38 -4.29 6.04
CA ALA A 86 9.29 -3.35 6.69
C ALA A 86 10.64 -3.17 5.98
N ASN A 87 11.11 -4.18 5.26
CA ASN A 87 12.32 -4.09 4.44
C ASN A 87 12.13 -3.24 3.19
N VAL A 88 10.92 -3.22 2.63
CA VAL A 88 10.56 -2.37 1.47
C VAL A 88 10.45 -0.91 1.92
N GLU A 89 9.79 -0.64 3.05
CA GLU A 89 9.71 0.71 3.62
C GLU A 89 11.12 1.26 3.90
N LYS A 90 11.99 0.49 4.56
CA LYS A 90 13.38 0.86 4.78
C LYS A 90 14.20 1.05 3.51
N ALA A 91 13.86 0.35 2.44
CA ALA A 91 14.51 0.55 1.15
C ALA A 91 14.04 1.86 0.50
N ALA A 92 12.75 2.16 0.59
CA ALA A 92 12.20 3.43 0.10
C ALA A 92 12.73 4.65 0.87
N GLU A 93 12.90 4.56 2.19
CA GLU A 93 13.49 5.62 3.03
C GLU A 93 14.92 6.00 2.62
N LYS A 94 15.66 5.09 1.97
CA LYS A 94 17.03 5.34 1.49
C LYS A 94 17.08 6.08 0.15
N ILE A 95 15.96 6.21 -0.53
CA ILE A 95 15.89 6.97 -1.78
C ILE A 95 16.14 8.44 -1.45
N SER A 96 17.15 9.01 -2.13
CA SER A 96 17.48 10.44 -2.00
C SER A 96 16.38 11.30 -2.63
N ASP A 97 16.06 12.39 -1.98
CA ASP A 97 15.22 13.47 -2.51
C ASP A 97 16.00 14.47 -3.37
N ALA A 98 17.33 14.40 -3.33
CA ALA A 98 18.19 15.22 -4.17
C ALA A 98 18.53 14.50 -5.49
N ILE A 99 18.29 15.18 -6.59
CA ILE A 99 18.72 14.74 -7.92
C ILE A 99 20.16 15.24 -8.14
N PRO A 100 21.13 14.33 -8.39
CA PRO A 100 22.52 14.72 -8.63
C PRO A 100 22.66 15.61 -9.89
N GLU A 101 23.56 16.58 -9.84
CA GLU A 101 23.86 17.46 -10.98
C GLU A 101 24.24 16.69 -12.26
N GLU A 102 24.92 15.57 -12.11
CA GLU A 102 25.27 14.68 -13.22
C GLU A 102 24.04 14.08 -13.91
N GLU A 103 22.95 13.89 -13.16
CA GLU A 103 21.69 13.40 -13.72
C GLU A 103 20.90 14.53 -14.38
N ILE A 104 20.89 15.70 -13.76
CA ILE A 104 20.27 16.90 -14.34
C ILE A 104 20.93 17.23 -15.69
N ALA A 105 22.26 17.14 -15.77
CA ALA A 105 23.00 17.43 -17.00
C ALA A 105 22.73 16.47 -18.17
N LYS A 106 22.16 15.29 -17.91
CA LYS A 106 21.78 14.33 -18.96
C LYS A 106 20.37 14.56 -19.50
N ARG A 107 19.56 15.39 -18.83
CA ARG A 107 18.17 15.63 -19.16
C ARG A 107 17.96 16.96 -19.84
N GLU A 108 16.91 17.08 -20.64
CA GLU A 108 16.51 18.32 -21.25
C GLU A 108 15.84 19.23 -20.21
N ASP A 109 16.24 20.50 -20.17
CA ASP A 109 15.73 21.49 -19.21
C ASP A 109 14.45 22.15 -19.73
N PHE A 110 13.32 21.83 -19.14
CA PHE A 110 12.01 22.41 -19.44
C PHE A 110 11.58 23.52 -18.47
N ARG A 111 12.42 23.93 -17.52
CA ARG A 111 12.06 24.96 -16.53
C ARG A 111 11.71 26.33 -17.15
N GLY A 112 12.18 26.57 -18.36
CA GLY A 112 11.85 27.80 -19.15
C GLY A 112 10.62 27.63 -20.06
N VAL A 113 10.00 26.48 -20.12
CA VAL A 113 8.84 26.20 -21.00
C VAL A 113 7.58 26.06 -20.11
N THR A 114 6.46 26.64 -20.57
CA THR A 114 5.18 26.46 -19.86
C THR A 114 4.84 24.98 -19.77
N THR A 115 4.90 24.46 -18.55
CA THR A 115 4.63 23.05 -18.23
C THR A 115 3.59 23.00 -17.12
N PHE A 116 2.63 22.10 -17.23
CA PHE A 116 1.50 21.98 -16.28
C PHE A 116 1.00 20.55 -16.20
N THR A 117 0.38 20.22 -15.06
CA THR A 117 -0.36 18.96 -14.84
C THR A 117 -1.85 19.25 -14.77
N ILE A 118 -2.69 18.24 -14.99
CA ILE A 118 -4.15 18.31 -14.89
C ILE A 118 -4.62 17.20 -13.95
N ASP A 119 -4.45 17.44 -12.66
CA ASP A 119 -4.74 16.49 -11.61
C ASP A 119 -5.82 17.00 -10.65
N PRO A 120 -6.49 16.11 -9.90
CA PRO A 120 -7.31 16.52 -8.75
C PRO A 120 -6.49 17.36 -7.76
N LYS A 121 -7.15 18.29 -7.08
CA LYS A 121 -6.50 19.21 -6.13
C LYS A 121 -5.73 18.50 -5.00
N ASP A 122 -6.14 17.31 -4.64
CA ASP A 122 -5.60 16.46 -3.58
C ASP A 122 -4.74 15.30 -4.12
N ALA A 123 -4.40 15.32 -5.41
CA ALA A 123 -3.47 14.36 -5.99
C ALA A 123 -2.11 14.42 -5.28
N LYS A 124 -1.52 13.25 -5.05
CA LYS A 124 -0.21 13.10 -4.43
C LYS A 124 0.84 12.49 -5.36
N ASP A 125 0.40 11.97 -6.48
CA ASP A 125 1.17 11.33 -7.52
C ASP A 125 0.94 12.11 -8.83
N PHE A 126 1.94 12.86 -9.26
CA PHE A 126 1.92 13.58 -10.53
C PHE A 126 2.72 12.78 -11.54
N ASP A 127 2.06 11.83 -12.22
CA ASP A 127 2.73 10.89 -13.10
C ASP A 127 3.03 11.47 -14.49
N ASP A 128 2.23 12.47 -14.91
CA ASP A 128 2.37 13.10 -16.22
C ASP A 128 2.21 14.62 -16.17
N ALA A 129 2.90 15.27 -17.10
CA ALA A 129 2.77 16.71 -17.33
C ALA A 129 2.76 16.99 -18.83
N LEU A 130 2.18 18.12 -19.19
CA LEU A 130 2.13 18.63 -20.54
C LEU A 130 2.93 19.93 -20.65
N SER A 131 3.65 20.09 -21.74
CA SER A 131 4.21 21.39 -22.11
C SER A 131 3.71 21.83 -23.47
N ALA A 132 3.63 23.13 -23.68
CA ALA A 132 3.21 23.70 -24.96
C ALA A 132 3.97 24.98 -25.27
N ARG A 133 4.50 25.08 -26.47
CA ARG A 133 5.07 26.32 -27.01
C ARG A 133 4.74 26.50 -28.48
N LYS A 134 4.55 27.77 -28.88
CA LYS A 134 4.36 28.10 -30.27
C LYS A 134 5.73 28.27 -30.95
N LEU A 135 5.91 27.65 -32.11
CA LEU A 135 7.12 27.74 -32.89
C LEU A 135 7.06 28.92 -33.87
N ASP A 136 8.23 29.39 -34.33
CA ASP A 136 8.34 30.53 -35.29
C ASP A 136 7.63 30.26 -36.61
N ASN A 137 7.50 29.00 -37.02
CA ASN A 137 6.76 28.61 -38.23
C ASN A 137 5.25 28.60 -38.06
N GLY A 138 4.74 29.03 -36.90
CA GLY A 138 3.31 29.07 -36.55
C GLY A 138 2.72 27.79 -36.03
N ASN A 139 3.45 26.70 -35.99
CA ASN A 139 3.04 25.42 -35.40
C ASN A 139 3.15 25.44 -33.87
N TRP A 140 2.53 24.46 -33.24
CA TRP A 140 2.68 24.18 -31.82
C TRP A 140 3.57 22.95 -31.60
N GLU A 141 4.47 23.07 -30.67
CA GLU A 141 5.16 21.93 -30.08
C GLU A 141 4.46 21.58 -28.76
N VAL A 142 4.07 20.32 -28.63
CA VAL A 142 3.45 19.80 -27.43
C VAL A 142 4.32 18.67 -26.90
N GLY A 143 4.76 18.79 -25.64
CA GLY A 143 5.50 17.76 -24.93
C GLY A 143 4.58 17.01 -24.00
N VAL A 144 4.77 15.69 -23.90
CA VAL A 144 4.19 14.82 -22.88
C VAL A 144 5.33 14.28 -22.03
N HIS A 145 5.32 14.62 -20.76
CA HIS A 145 6.39 14.29 -19.82
C HIS A 145 5.86 13.27 -18.83
N ILE A 146 6.53 12.13 -18.75
CA ILE A 146 6.15 11.05 -17.84
C ILE A 146 7.22 10.93 -16.75
N ALA A 147 6.79 10.79 -15.50
CA ALA A 147 7.67 10.60 -14.35
C ALA A 147 8.61 9.41 -14.54
N ASP A 148 9.92 9.64 -14.43
CA ASP A 148 10.94 8.60 -14.61
C ASP A 148 11.10 7.77 -13.33
N VAL A 149 10.11 6.98 -13.00
CA VAL A 149 10.11 6.07 -11.84
C VAL A 149 11.31 5.12 -11.89
N THR A 150 11.78 4.75 -13.09
CA THR A 150 12.88 3.79 -13.28
C THR A 150 14.24 4.35 -12.82
N TYR A 151 14.36 5.66 -12.68
CA TYR A 151 15.53 6.26 -12.07
C TYR A 151 15.70 5.84 -10.61
N TYR A 152 14.60 5.78 -9.86
CA TYR A 152 14.59 5.43 -8.44
C TYR A 152 14.38 3.95 -8.19
N VAL A 153 13.45 3.33 -8.91
CA VAL A 153 13.08 1.92 -8.76
C VAL A 153 13.83 1.09 -9.78
N LYS A 154 14.95 0.50 -9.34
CA LYS A 154 15.78 -0.32 -10.23
C LYS A 154 15.19 -1.71 -10.40
N PRO A 155 15.31 -2.31 -11.59
CA PRO A 155 14.88 -3.68 -11.85
C PRO A 155 15.43 -4.65 -10.80
N GLU A 156 14.62 -5.62 -10.39
CA GLU A 156 14.94 -6.66 -9.40
C GLU A 156 15.25 -6.12 -7.98
N SER A 157 15.06 -4.83 -7.73
CA SER A 157 15.17 -4.28 -6.39
C SER A 157 14.04 -4.79 -5.47
N LEU A 158 14.16 -4.59 -4.15
CA LEU A 158 13.10 -4.95 -3.21
C LEU A 158 11.79 -4.21 -3.52
N ILE A 159 11.89 -2.93 -3.93
CA ILE A 159 10.75 -2.09 -4.27
C ILE A 159 10.11 -2.57 -5.57
N ASP A 160 10.91 -2.90 -6.58
CA ASP A 160 10.43 -3.40 -7.87
C ASP A 160 9.68 -4.73 -7.72
N ARG A 161 10.24 -5.67 -6.96
CA ARG A 161 9.56 -6.95 -6.69
C ARG A 161 8.27 -6.80 -5.91
N GLU A 162 8.22 -5.89 -4.96
CA GLU A 162 6.99 -5.58 -4.22
C GLU A 162 5.96 -4.95 -5.15
N ALA A 163 6.36 -3.98 -5.99
CA ALA A 163 5.49 -3.35 -6.97
C ALA A 163 4.94 -4.37 -7.98
N PHE A 164 5.78 -5.27 -8.45
CA PHE A 164 5.37 -6.36 -9.34
C PHE A 164 4.34 -7.28 -8.68
N SER A 165 4.54 -7.60 -7.39
CA SER A 165 3.59 -8.42 -6.62
C SER A 165 2.24 -7.72 -6.42
N ARG A 166 2.23 -6.40 -6.21
CA ARG A 166 1.01 -5.59 -6.07
C ARG A 166 0.29 -5.39 -7.39
N ALA A 167 1.03 -5.36 -8.48
CA ALA A 167 0.56 -5.19 -9.85
C ALA A 167 -0.10 -3.83 -10.18
N THR A 168 -0.80 -3.21 -9.23
CA THR A 168 -1.51 -1.94 -9.42
C THR A 168 -1.69 -1.18 -8.11
N SER A 169 -1.96 0.10 -8.19
CA SER A 169 -2.51 0.88 -7.07
C SER A 169 -4.01 0.60 -6.92
N VAL A 170 -4.50 0.56 -5.69
CA VAL A 170 -5.91 0.34 -5.37
C VAL A 170 -6.50 1.63 -4.81
N TYR A 171 -7.52 2.16 -5.47
CA TYR A 171 -8.20 3.39 -5.09
C TYR A 171 -9.47 3.06 -4.31
N LEU A 172 -9.52 3.45 -3.05
CA LEU A 172 -10.68 3.36 -2.19
C LEU A 172 -11.37 4.72 -2.09
N VAL A 173 -12.53 4.76 -1.46
CA VAL A 173 -13.33 6.00 -1.36
C VAL A 173 -12.59 7.11 -0.59
N ASP A 174 -11.80 6.75 0.40
CA ASP A 174 -11.15 7.67 1.34
C ASP A 174 -9.61 7.66 1.27
N ARG A 175 -9.02 6.72 0.51
CA ARG A 175 -7.57 6.56 0.41
C ARG A 175 -7.13 5.78 -0.81
N THR A 176 -5.86 5.90 -1.14
CA THR A 176 -5.17 5.07 -2.13
C THR A 176 -4.21 4.13 -1.41
N ILE A 177 -4.17 2.87 -1.86
CA ILE A 177 -3.13 1.91 -1.51
C ILE A 177 -2.21 1.81 -2.72
N PRO A 178 -1.08 2.53 -2.72
CA PRO A 178 -0.27 2.65 -3.91
C PRO A 178 0.53 1.39 -4.21
N MET A 179 0.83 1.17 -5.48
CA MET A 179 1.70 0.09 -5.95
C MET A 179 3.14 0.28 -5.46
N LEU A 180 3.61 1.51 -5.46
CA LEU A 180 4.93 1.92 -4.98
C LEU A 180 4.82 2.70 -3.67
N PRO A 181 5.80 2.60 -2.75
CA PRO A 181 5.86 3.47 -1.58
C PRO A 181 5.74 4.94 -1.96
N GLU A 182 4.96 5.70 -1.19
CA GLU A 182 4.66 7.13 -1.45
C GLU A 182 5.94 7.96 -1.69
N ARG A 183 7.03 7.62 -0.99
CA ARG A 183 8.33 8.26 -1.19
C ARG A 183 8.87 8.10 -2.62
N CYS A 184 8.58 6.99 -3.30
CA CYS A 184 8.99 6.80 -4.68
C CYS A 184 8.19 7.67 -5.65
N LEU A 185 6.94 7.99 -5.31
CA LEU A 185 6.02 8.78 -6.14
C LEU A 185 6.26 10.28 -5.99
N LEU A 186 6.54 10.75 -4.77
CA LEU A 186 6.74 12.17 -4.46
C LEU A 186 7.95 12.80 -5.19
N TYR A 187 8.95 12.01 -5.56
CA TYR A 187 10.19 12.49 -6.20
C TYR A 187 10.25 12.21 -7.69
N THR A 188 9.26 11.52 -8.24
CA THR A 188 9.14 11.30 -9.69
C THR A 188 8.40 12.41 -10.39
N SER A 189 7.75 13.31 -9.63
CA SER A 189 7.05 14.45 -10.19
C SER A 189 8.03 15.40 -10.87
N PRO A 190 7.75 15.87 -12.08
CA PRO A 190 8.51 16.95 -12.70
C PRO A 190 8.29 18.22 -11.89
N SER A 191 9.32 18.63 -11.15
CA SER A 191 9.36 19.92 -10.45
C SER A 191 9.91 21.00 -11.35
#